data_4fd43c3b575a965172ace029beb4eba7
#
_entry.id   4fd43c3b575a965172ace029beb4eba7
#
_cell.length_a   1.000
_cell.length_b   1.000
_cell.length_c   1.000
_cell.angle_alpha   90.00
_cell.angle_beta   90.00
_cell.angle_gamma   90.00
#
_symmetry.space_group_name_H-M   'P 1'
#
loop_
_entity.id
_entity.type
_entity.pdbx_description
1 polymer ?
#
loop_
_entity_poly.entity_id
_entity_poly.type
_entity_poly.pdbx_seq_one_letter_code
_entity_poly.pdbx_strand_id
1 'polypeptide(L)'
;MAQQEVYLGNPNLKKANVSQNFTKKQVAEYLKCAENPIYFIQKYIKIVSLDEGIIPFKMYDFQESMVEKFHKHRFNIAKLPRQSGKSTIVTAYLLWYVLFNDNVNVAILANKAPTAREMLGRLQLSYENLPRWLQQGILGWNKGSLELENGSKILASSTSASAVRGMSFNVIFLDEFAFVPNHIADQFFSSVYPTISSGKNTKVIIISTPHGMNMFYKLWHDAERGQNEYVPTEVCLLYTSDAADDVRG
;
A
#
# COMPACT_ATOMS: atom_id res chain seq x y z
N MET A 1 1.01 -21.37 -27.82
CA MET A 1 1.30 -21.68 -26.40
C MET A 1 1.38 -20.43 -25.53
N ALA A 2 1.95 -19.31 -25.95
CA ALA A 2 2.07 -18.09 -25.11
C ALA A 2 0.74 -17.45 -24.65
N GLN A 3 -0.35 -17.57 -25.41
CA GLN A 3 -1.67 -17.01 -25.03
C GLN A 3 -2.35 -17.74 -23.87
N GLN A 4 -1.95 -18.97 -23.52
CA GLN A 4 -2.54 -19.73 -22.41
C GLN A 4 -2.01 -19.33 -21.03
N GLU A 5 -0.90 -18.61 -20.99
CA GLU A 5 -0.20 -18.25 -19.75
C GLU A 5 -0.48 -16.83 -19.25
N VAL A 6 -1.22 -16.03 -20.02
CA VAL A 6 -1.52 -14.63 -19.72
C VAL A 6 -2.98 -14.43 -19.34
N TYR A 7 -3.24 -13.49 -18.43
CA TYR A 7 -4.58 -13.19 -17.99
C TYR A 7 -5.28 -12.28 -19.03
N LEU A 8 -6.42 -12.75 -19.53
CA LEU A 8 -7.24 -12.06 -20.54
C LEU A 8 -6.46 -11.49 -21.74
N GLY A 9 -5.37 -12.16 -22.14
CA GLY A 9 -4.58 -11.73 -23.28
C GLY A 9 -3.56 -10.60 -23.02
N ASN A 10 -3.48 -10.10 -21.77
CA ASN A 10 -2.49 -9.09 -21.41
C ASN A 10 -1.12 -9.75 -21.15
N PRO A 11 -0.06 -9.45 -21.96
CA PRO A 11 1.25 -10.07 -21.82
C PRO A 11 1.95 -9.74 -20.51
N ASN A 12 1.57 -8.67 -19.83
CA ASN A 12 2.17 -8.22 -18.56
C ASN A 12 1.52 -8.87 -17.32
N LEU A 13 0.46 -9.67 -17.51
CA LEU A 13 -0.27 -10.30 -16.42
C LEU A 13 -0.16 -11.81 -16.48
N LYS A 14 0.43 -12.41 -15.43
CA LYS A 14 0.47 -13.86 -15.27
C LYS A 14 -0.92 -14.39 -14.94
N LYS A 15 -1.38 -15.40 -15.68
CA LYS A 15 -2.63 -16.10 -15.38
C LYS A 15 -2.43 -17.03 -14.18
N ALA A 16 -3.48 -17.20 -13.37
CA ALA A 16 -3.48 -18.14 -12.26
C ALA A 16 -3.36 -19.61 -12.73
N ASN A 17 -2.82 -20.46 -11.87
CA ASN A 17 -2.61 -21.90 -12.09
C ASN A 17 -1.66 -22.22 -13.24
N VAL A 18 -0.74 -21.32 -13.56
CA VAL A 18 0.36 -21.58 -14.48
C VAL A 18 1.60 -22.00 -13.70
N SER A 19 2.03 -23.25 -13.87
CA SER A 19 3.23 -23.75 -13.23
C SER A 19 4.46 -22.98 -13.70
N GLN A 20 5.34 -22.64 -12.77
CA GLN A 20 6.56 -21.91 -13.05
C GLN A 20 7.78 -22.66 -12.47
N ASN A 21 8.74 -22.95 -13.33
CA ASN A 21 10.00 -23.51 -12.88
C ASN A 21 10.94 -22.39 -12.45
N PHE A 22 11.35 -22.41 -11.18
CA PHE A 22 12.30 -21.44 -10.65
C PHE A 22 13.73 -21.95 -10.76
N THR A 23 14.65 -21.12 -11.20
CA THR A 23 16.08 -21.39 -11.05
C THR A 23 16.50 -21.20 -9.58
N LYS A 24 17.61 -21.83 -9.17
CA LYS A 24 18.16 -21.66 -7.81
C LYS A 24 18.40 -20.18 -7.45
N LYS A 25 18.83 -19.37 -8.43
CA LYS A 25 19.00 -17.92 -8.22
C LYS A 25 17.68 -17.21 -7.98
N GLN A 26 16.62 -17.56 -8.71
CA GLN A 26 15.30 -16.97 -8.51
C GLN A 26 14.68 -17.36 -7.16
N VAL A 27 14.90 -18.61 -6.70
CA VAL A 27 14.45 -19.03 -5.36
C VAL A 27 15.14 -18.19 -4.27
N ALA A 28 16.47 -18.06 -4.31
CA ALA A 28 17.21 -17.24 -3.35
C ALA A 28 16.78 -15.77 -3.38
N GLU A 29 16.55 -15.24 -4.56
CA GLU A 29 16.07 -13.86 -4.74
C GLU A 29 14.65 -13.66 -4.24
N TYR A 30 13.75 -14.63 -4.49
CA TYR A 30 12.37 -14.61 -3.98
C TYR A 30 12.34 -14.57 -2.45
N LEU A 31 13.13 -15.43 -1.80
CA LEU A 31 13.23 -15.46 -0.33
C LEU A 31 13.74 -14.12 0.23
N LYS A 32 14.78 -13.54 -0.41
CA LYS A 32 15.29 -12.22 -0.01
C LYS A 32 14.25 -11.12 -0.16
N CYS A 33 13.46 -11.15 -1.23
CA CYS A 33 12.35 -10.21 -1.42
C CYS A 33 11.24 -10.41 -0.39
N ALA A 34 10.91 -11.67 -0.06
CA ALA A 34 9.87 -11.99 0.91
C ALA A 34 10.24 -11.52 2.34
N GLU A 35 11.51 -11.66 2.71
CA GLU A 35 12.00 -11.26 4.04
C GLU A 35 12.16 -9.73 4.18
N ASN A 36 12.41 -9.00 3.10
CA ASN A 36 12.76 -7.58 3.17
C ASN A 36 11.96 -6.73 2.18
N PRO A 37 10.90 -6.03 2.65
CA PRO A 37 10.08 -5.16 1.82
C PRO A 37 10.87 -4.00 1.20
N ILE A 38 11.86 -3.44 1.91
CA ILE A 38 12.70 -2.34 1.41
C ILE A 38 13.52 -2.83 0.21
N TYR A 39 14.16 -3.99 0.34
CA TYR A 39 14.93 -4.59 -0.74
C TYR A 39 14.07 -4.84 -1.98
N PHE A 40 12.86 -5.40 -1.80
CA PHE A 40 11.93 -5.63 -2.89
C PHE A 40 11.54 -4.32 -3.58
N ILE A 41 11.18 -3.31 -2.79
CA ILE A 41 10.73 -2.01 -3.32
C ILE A 41 11.85 -1.33 -4.13
N GLN A 42 13.04 -1.22 -3.58
CA GLN A 42 14.18 -0.58 -4.25
C GLN A 42 14.58 -1.29 -5.55
N LYS A 43 14.45 -2.62 -5.59
CA LYS A 43 14.95 -3.40 -6.72
C LYS A 43 13.92 -3.60 -7.83
N TYR A 44 12.64 -3.74 -7.49
CA TYR A 44 11.63 -4.19 -8.43
C TYR A 44 10.50 -3.20 -8.69
N ILE A 45 10.26 -2.25 -7.79
CA ILE A 45 9.19 -1.28 -8.01
C ILE A 45 9.64 -0.21 -8.99
N LYS A 46 8.74 0.06 -9.95
CA LYS A 46 8.88 1.15 -10.91
C LYS A 46 7.73 2.13 -10.76
N ILE A 47 8.01 3.37 -11.03
CA ILE A 47 7.06 4.48 -10.97
C ILE A 47 7.02 5.22 -12.30
N VAL A 48 5.95 5.99 -12.52
CA VAL A 48 5.86 6.89 -13.68
C VAL A 48 6.43 8.23 -13.29
N SER A 49 7.50 8.62 -13.97
CA SER A 49 8.00 9.99 -14.00
C SER A 49 7.31 10.76 -15.11
N LEU A 50 7.05 12.05 -14.88
CA LEU A 50 6.47 12.92 -15.90
C LEU A 50 7.42 13.16 -17.08
N ASP A 51 8.73 13.15 -16.81
CA ASP A 51 9.77 13.49 -17.78
C ASP A 51 10.40 12.25 -18.45
N GLU A 52 10.54 11.13 -17.70
CA GLU A 52 11.32 9.98 -18.13
C GLU A 52 10.48 8.71 -18.37
N GLY A 53 9.15 8.79 -18.16
CA GLY A 53 8.27 7.61 -18.28
C GLY A 53 8.40 6.64 -17.10
N ILE A 54 8.61 5.35 -17.36
CA ILE A 54 8.70 4.33 -16.31
C ILE A 54 10.13 4.19 -15.83
N ILE A 55 10.40 4.59 -14.58
CA ILE A 55 11.72 4.56 -13.93
C ILE A 55 11.73 3.68 -12.68
N PRO A 56 12.89 3.17 -12.24
CA PRO A 56 13.04 2.53 -10.93
C PRO A 56 12.68 3.49 -9.80
N PHE A 57 11.99 2.98 -8.79
CA PHE A 57 11.64 3.78 -7.62
C PHE A 57 12.82 3.84 -6.65
N LYS A 58 13.41 5.02 -6.54
CA LYS A 58 14.42 5.33 -5.51
C LYS A 58 13.70 5.95 -4.31
N MET A 59 13.75 5.27 -3.17
CA MET A 59 13.15 5.77 -1.93
C MET A 59 14.04 6.83 -1.29
N TYR A 60 13.41 7.83 -0.68
CA TYR A 60 14.07 8.72 0.28
C TYR A 60 14.20 8.01 1.65
N ASP A 61 15.14 8.43 2.48
CA ASP A 61 15.39 7.84 3.81
C ASP A 61 14.13 7.80 4.69
N PHE A 62 13.31 8.86 4.64
CA PHE A 62 12.04 8.88 5.39
C PHE A 62 11.04 7.84 4.88
N GLN A 63 11.04 7.52 3.59
CA GLN A 63 10.17 6.50 3.01
C GLN A 63 10.62 5.09 3.42
N GLU A 64 11.92 4.84 3.50
CA GLU A 64 12.46 3.59 4.03
C GLU A 64 12.07 3.41 5.50
N SER A 65 12.24 4.45 6.32
CA SER A 65 11.80 4.46 7.71
C SER A 65 10.28 4.20 7.86
N MET A 66 9.46 4.75 6.94
CA MET A 66 8.02 4.47 6.91
C MET A 66 7.74 2.99 6.63
N VAL A 67 8.41 2.39 5.64
CA VAL A 67 8.23 0.96 5.33
C VAL A 67 8.62 0.09 6.52
N GLU A 68 9.73 0.41 7.20
CA GLU A 68 10.12 -0.30 8.42
C GLU A 68 9.04 -0.23 9.50
N LYS A 69 8.47 0.96 9.74
CA LYS A 69 7.39 1.15 10.72
C LYS A 69 6.13 0.37 10.32
N PHE A 70 5.71 0.41 9.05
CA PHE A 70 4.58 -0.37 8.55
C PHE A 70 4.81 -1.88 8.72
N HIS A 71 6.04 -2.33 8.55
CA HIS A 71 6.38 -3.73 8.72
C HIS A 71 6.39 -4.16 10.20
N LYS A 72 7.02 -3.37 11.07
CA LYS A 72 7.21 -3.67 12.49
C LYS A 72 5.95 -3.46 13.34
N HIS A 73 5.15 -2.43 13.05
CA HIS A 73 4.05 -2.01 13.91
C HIS A 73 2.69 -2.30 13.27
N ARG A 74 1.70 -2.57 14.12
CA ARG A 74 0.31 -2.83 13.69
C ARG A 74 -0.42 -1.53 13.33
N PHE A 75 -0.24 -0.49 14.11
CA PHE A 75 -0.93 0.77 13.97
C PHE A 75 0.06 1.89 13.63
N ASN A 76 -0.15 2.51 12.49
CA ASN A 76 0.72 3.57 12.00
C ASN A 76 -0.12 4.78 11.61
N ILE A 77 0.31 5.97 12.03
CA ILE A 77 -0.29 7.24 11.63
C ILE A 77 0.81 8.17 11.11
N ALA A 78 0.62 8.72 9.91
CA ALA A 78 1.62 9.57 9.28
C ALA A 78 1.04 10.91 8.84
N LYS A 79 1.69 11.98 9.27
CA LYS A 79 1.43 13.37 8.88
C LYS A 79 2.47 13.80 7.86
N LEU A 80 2.06 13.96 6.61
CA LEU A 80 2.95 14.16 5.47
C LEU A 80 2.49 15.34 4.61
N PRO A 81 3.41 16.11 4.02
CA PRO A 81 3.07 17.15 3.06
C PRO A 81 2.51 16.56 1.76
N ARG A 82 1.91 17.41 0.94
CA ARG A 82 1.56 17.04 -0.44
C ARG A 82 2.83 16.77 -1.24
N GLN A 83 2.73 15.91 -2.28
CA GLN A 83 3.82 15.57 -3.21
C GLN A 83 5.05 14.89 -2.57
N SER A 84 4.94 14.38 -1.34
CA SER A 84 6.01 13.63 -0.67
C SER A 84 6.15 12.16 -1.11
N GLY A 85 5.45 11.73 -2.16
CA GLY A 85 5.46 10.33 -2.60
C GLY A 85 4.74 9.36 -1.65
N LYS A 86 3.94 9.86 -0.70
CA LYS A 86 3.24 9.06 0.33
C LYS A 86 2.41 7.92 -0.26
N SER A 87 1.61 8.20 -1.29
CA SER A 87 0.75 7.19 -1.93
C SER A 87 1.59 6.12 -2.65
N THR A 88 2.71 6.51 -3.25
CA THR A 88 3.63 5.60 -3.94
C THR A 88 4.26 4.60 -2.99
N ILE A 89 4.80 5.06 -1.86
CA ILE A 89 5.46 4.17 -0.91
C ILE A 89 4.49 3.19 -0.26
N VAL A 90 3.25 3.64 0.06
CA VAL A 90 2.25 2.74 0.63
C VAL A 90 1.80 1.71 -0.39
N THR A 91 1.49 2.10 -1.62
CA THR A 91 1.08 1.13 -2.65
C THR A 91 2.18 0.12 -2.97
N ALA A 92 3.46 0.52 -2.93
CA ALA A 92 4.59 -0.38 -3.06
C ALA A 92 4.67 -1.39 -1.91
N TYR A 93 4.49 -0.94 -0.66
CA TYR A 93 4.43 -1.81 0.50
C TYR A 93 3.22 -2.77 0.47
N LEU A 94 2.04 -2.29 0.10
CA LEU A 94 0.84 -3.12 -0.01
C LEU A 94 0.98 -4.18 -1.12
N LEU A 95 1.65 -3.84 -2.23
CA LEU A 95 1.97 -4.82 -3.29
C LEU A 95 2.89 -5.91 -2.75
N TRP A 96 3.97 -5.54 -2.07
CA TRP A 96 4.84 -6.49 -1.39
C TRP A 96 4.04 -7.39 -0.44
N TYR A 97 3.16 -6.80 0.36
CA TYR A 97 2.40 -7.51 1.37
C TYR A 97 1.51 -8.61 0.78
N VAL A 98 0.80 -8.35 -0.32
CA VAL A 98 -0.07 -9.34 -0.95
C VAL A 98 0.69 -10.36 -1.81
N LEU A 99 1.88 -10.02 -2.30
CA LEU A 99 2.70 -10.94 -3.09
C LEU A 99 3.36 -12.03 -2.24
N PHE A 100 3.78 -11.69 -1.02
CA PHE A 100 4.59 -12.54 -0.17
C PHE A 100 3.85 -13.05 1.09
N ASN A 101 2.56 -12.76 1.24
CA ASN A 101 1.71 -13.33 2.29
C ASN A 101 0.47 -13.95 1.66
N ASP A 102 0.14 -15.18 2.06
CA ASP A 102 -0.99 -15.91 1.52
C ASP A 102 -2.28 -15.56 2.27
N ASN A 103 -3.41 -15.60 1.54
CA ASN A 103 -4.76 -15.44 2.09
C ASN A 103 -4.96 -14.14 2.87
N VAL A 104 -4.35 -13.03 2.42
CA VAL A 104 -4.48 -11.73 3.06
C VAL A 104 -5.44 -10.81 2.30
N ASN A 105 -6.29 -10.11 3.04
CA ASN A 105 -7.20 -9.11 2.52
C ASN A 105 -6.71 -7.72 2.89
N VAL A 106 -6.63 -6.84 1.90
CA VAL A 106 -6.19 -5.45 2.04
C VAL A 106 -7.29 -4.50 1.58
N ALA A 107 -7.61 -3.49 2.40
CA ALA A 107 -8.49 -2.41 2.01
C ALA A 107 -7.67 -1.12 1.77
N ILE A 108 -7.84 -0.52 0.61
CA ILE A 108 -7.38 0.84 0.28
C ILE A 108 -8.61 1.75 0.34
N LEU A 109 -8.66 2.62 1.34
CA LEU A 109 -9.77 3.52 1.60
C LEU A 109 -9.32 4.97 1.50
N ALA A 110 -10.08 5.78 0.77
CA ALA A 110 -9.84 7.21 0.64
C ALA A 110 -11.14 7.99 0.82
N ASN A 111 -11.05 9.31 0.99
CA ASN A 111 -12.25 10.16 1.11
C ASN A 111 -13.22 9.96 -0.08
N LYS A 112 -12.68 9.70 -1.29
CA LYS A 112 -13.48 9.45 -2.50
C LYS A 112 -13.04 8.14 -3.17
N ALA A 113 -14.00 7.35 -3.66
CA ALA A 113 -13.72 6.09 -4.35
C ALA A 113 -12.78 6.25 -5.58
N PRO A 114 -12.87 7.30 -6.42
CA PRO A 114 -11.91 7.51 -7.50
C PRO A 114 -10.46 7.62 -7.03
N THR A 115 -10.20 8.28 -5.89
CA THR A 115 -8.84 8.39 -5.31
C THR A 115 -8.32 7.02 -4.88
N ALA A 116 -9.14 6.21 -4.21
CA ALA A 116 -8.74 4.85 -3.83
C ALA A 116 -8.45 3.97 -5.06
N ARG A 117 -9.26 4.10 -6.13
CA ARG A 117 -9.04 3.38 -7.39
C ARG A 117 -7.77 3.84 -8.12
N GLU A 118 -7.43 5.12 -8.06
CA GLU A 118 -6.17 5.64 -8.60
C GLU A 118 -4.97 5.00 -7.88
N MET A 119 -5.03 4.88 -6.56
CA MET A 119 -3.98 4.19 -5.79
C MET A 119 -3.86 2.72 -6.17
N LEU A 120 -4.99 2.01 -6.31
CA LEU A 120 -4.97 0.64 -6.81
C LEU A 120 -4.38 0.57 -8.22
N GLY A 121 -4.68 1.52 -9.10
CA GLY A 121 -4.10 1.61 -10.46
C GLY A 121 -2.58 1.77 -10.44
N ARG A 122 -2.03 2.55 -9.52
CA ARG A 122 -0.56 2.68 -9.34
C ARG A 122 0.07 1.36 -8.88
N LEU A 123 -0.58 0.65 -7.96
CA LEU A 123 -0.16 -0.68 -7.51
C LEU A 123 -0.21 -1.68 -8.67
N GLN A 124 -1.28 -1.67 -9.46
CA GLN A 124 -1.45 -2.51 -10.63
C GLN A 124 -0.35 -2.25 -11.68
N LEU A 125 -0.02 -0.98 -11.95
CA LEU A 125 1.08 -0.63 -12.84
C LEU A 125 2.44 -1.17 -12.33
N SER A 126 2.69 -1.06 -11.03
CA SER A 126 3.90 -1.63 -10.42
C SER A 126 3.94 -3.15 -10.58
N TYR A 127 2.80 -3.82 -10.39
CA TYR A 127 2.68 -5.28 -10.61
C TYR A 127 2.98 -5.68 -12.06
N GLU A 128 2.43 -4.97 -13.06
CA GLU A 128 2.66 -5.22 -14.50
C GLU A 128 4.14 -5.11 -14.89
N ASN A 129 4.90 -4.31 -14.17
CA ASN A 129 6.33 -4.10 -14.39
C ASN A 129 7.24 -5.10 -13.64
N LEU A 130 6.68 -5.98 -12.80
CA LEU A 130 7.46 -7.01 -12.13
C LEU A 130 7.93 -8.09 -13.12
N PRO A 131 9.12 -8.67 -12.89
CA PRO A 131 9.51 -9.87 -13.59
C PRO A 131 8.46 -10.99 -13.40
N ARG A 132 8.15 -11.71 -14.47
CA ARG A 132 7.08 -12.71 -14.45
C ARG A 132 7.22 -13.75 -13.33
N TRP A 133 8.43 -14.13 -12.99
CA TRP A 133 8.71 -15.08 -11.92
C TRP A 133 8.41 -14.55 -10.51
N LEU A 134 8.28 -13.22 -10.33
CA LEU A 134 7.83 -12.60 -9.08
C LEU A 134 6.32 -12.39 -9.03
N GLN A 135 5.63 -12.47 -10.16
CA GLN A 135 4.18 -12.26 -10.19
C GLN A 135 3.45 -13.49 -9.65
N GLN A 136 2.51 -13.28 -8.73
CA GLN A 136 1.47 -14.25 -8.41
C GLN A 136 0.46 -14.29 -9.58
N GLY A 137 -0.18 -15.42 -9.84
CA GLY A 137 -1.18 -15.50 -10.88
C GLY A 137 -2.43 -14.66 -10.56
N ILE A 138 -3.03 -14.07 -11.57
CA ILE A 138 -4.22 -13.22 -11.44
C ILE A 138 -5.48 -14.06 -11.55
N LEU A 139 -6.38 -13.92 -10.54
CA LEU A 139 -7.75 -14.44 -10.54
C LEU A 139 -8.77 -13.34 -10.88
N GLY A 140 -8.56 -12.12 -10.39
CA GLY A 140 -9.41 -10.97 -10.64
C GLY A 140 -8.59 -9.68 -10.81
N TRP A 141 -8.93 -8.91 -11.85
CA TRP A 141 -8.24 -7.66 -12.18
C TRP A 141 -9.23 -6.64 -12.69
N ASN A 142 -9.56 -5.67 -11.86
CA ASN A 142 -10.45 -4.58 -12.26
C ASN A 142 -10.08 -3.27 -11.56
N LYS A 143 -10.78 -2.17 -11.87
CA LYS A 143 -10.50 -0.84 -11.32
C LYS A 143 -10.74 -0.71 -9.81
N GLY A 144 -11.45 -1.63 -9.20
CA GLY A 144 -11.82 -1.56 -7.78
C GLY A 144 -11.24 -2.70 -6.95
N SER A 145 -10.71 -3.76 -7.58
CA SER A 145 -10.13 -4.89 -6.85
C SER A 145 -9.06 -5.63 -7.64
N LEU A 146 -8.21 -6.32 -6.90
CA LEU A 146 -7.18 -7.24 -7.37
C LEU A 146 -7.30 -8.54 -6.57
N GLU A 147 -7.33 -9.69 -7.25
CA GLU A 147 -7.32 -11.01 -6.63
C GLU A 147 -6.18 -11.87 -7.19
N LEU A 148 -5.40 -12.47 -6.31
CA LEU A 148 -4.21 -13.25 -6.62
C LEU A 148 -4.44 -14.74 -6.33
N GLU A 149 -3.69 -15.62 -7.02
CA GLU A 149 -3.78 -17.08 -6.87
C GLU A 149 -3.38 -17.58 -5.48
N ASN A 150 -2.57 -16.83 -4.72
CA ASN A 150 -2.24 -17.14 -3.33
C ASN A 150 -3.38 -16.82 -2.34
N GLY A 151 -4.59 -16.51 -2.84
CA GLY A 151 -5.76 -16.18 -2.04
C GLY A 151 -5.80 -14.74 -1.53
N SER A 152 -4.78 -13.94 -1.82
CA SER A 152 -4.71 -12.55 -1.36
C SER A 152 -5.53 -11.62 -2.25
N LYS A 153 -6.16 -10.61 -1.63
CA LYS A 153 -7.06 -9.65 -2.30
C LYS A 153 -6.81 -8.22 -1.85
N ILE A 154 -7.02 -7.29 -2.78
CA ILE A 154 -7.05 -5.86 -2.51
C ILE A 154 -8.38 -5.30 -2.96
N LEU A 155 -9.03 -4.52 -2.11
CA LEU A 155 -10.24 -3.75 -2.39
C LEU A 155 -9.95 -2.26 -2.27
N ALA A 156 -10.36 -1.48 -3.28
CA ALA A 156 -10.28 -0.02 -3.27
C ALA A 156 -11.68 0.61 -3.22
N SER A 157 -11.97 1.39 -2.18
CA SER A 157 -13.29 2.00 -1.96
C SER A 157 -13.19 3.35 -1.26
N SER A 158 -14.31 4.07 -1.16
CA SER A 158 -14.41 5.24 -0.28
C SER A 158 -14.43 4.82 1.17
N THR A 159 -13.91 5.69 2.04
CA THR A 159 -14.00 5.49 3.50
C THR A 159 -15.46 5.59 3.92
N SER A 160 -16.06 4.46 4.22
CA SER A 160 -17.42 4.37 4.75
C SER A 160 -17.57 3.09 5.57
N ALA A 161 -18.46 3.10 6.57
CA ALA A 161 -18.72 1.91 7.38
C ALA A 161 -19.27 0.74 6.54
N SER A 162 -19.96 1.01 5.44
CA SER A 162 -20.50 -0.02 4.54
C SER A 162 -19.45 -0.67 3.66
N ALA A 163 -18.35 0.04 3.34
CA ALA A 163 -17.30 -0.48 2.44
C ALA A 163 -16.56 -1.70 3.02
N VAL A 164 -16.53 -1.82 4.34
CA VAL A 164 -15.74 -2.86 5.05
C VAL A 164 -16.59 -3.74 5.95
N ARG A 165 -17.92 -3.51 6.05
CA ARG A 165 -18.83 -4.34 6.84
C ARG A 165 -18.90 -5.76 6.29
N GLY A 166 -18.82 -6.74 7.19
CA GLY A 166 -18.92 -8.16 6.83
C GLY A 166 -17.67 -8.74 6.17
N MET A 167 -16.59 -7.95 6.06
CA MET A 167 -15.31 -8.42 5.54
C MET A 167 -14.24 -8.36 6.63
N SER A 168 -13.35 -9.34 6.63
CA SER A 168 -12.17 -9.34 7.49
C SER A 168 -10.96 -8.88 6.68
N PHE A 169 -10.22 -7.92 7.20
CA PHE A 169 -9.01 -7.38 6.57
C PHE A 169 -7.79 -7.62 7.45
N ASN A 170 -6.67 -7.93 6.79
CA ASN A 170 -5.36 -8.01 7.41
C ASN A 170 -4.65 -6.66 7.43
N VAL A 171 -4.92 -5.82 6.42
CA VAL A 171 -4.41 -4.44 6.35
C VAL A 171 -5.52 -3.51 5.92
N ILE A 172 -5.71 -2.41 6.66
CA ILE A 172 -6.55 -1.29 6.25
C ILE A 172 -5.66 -0.06 6.09
N PHE A 173 -5.67 0.48 4.90
CA PHE A 173 -5.00 1.72 4.57
C PHE A 173 -6.03 2.84 4.36
N LEU A 174 -5.88 3.92 5.11
CA LEU A 174 -6.72 5.11 5.07
C LEU A 174 -5.90 6.29 4.51
N ASP A 175 -6.18 6.67 3.26
CA ASP A 175 -5.52 7.80 2.61
C ASP A 175 -6.34 9.09 2.78
N GLU A 176 -5.63 10.19 2.99
CA GLU A 176 -6.19 11.54 3.17
C GLU A 176 -7.31 11.57 4.23
N PHE A 177 -7.09 10.84 5.34
CA PHE A 177 -8.11 10.62 6.36
C PHE A 177 -8.58 11.91 7.04
N ALA A 178 -7.74 12.95 7.12
CA ALA A 178 -8.13 14.27 7.63
C ALA A 178 -9.22 14.97 6.79
N PHE A 179 -9.47 14.52 5.56
CA PHE A 179 -10.51 15.06 4.69
C PHE A 179 -11.83 14.27 4.74
N VAL A 180 -11.87 13.19 5.51
CA VAL A 180 -13.10 12.42 5.74
C VAL A 180 -14.00 13.20 6.71
N PRO A 181 -15.30 13.42 6.38
CA PRO A 181 -16.22 14.08 7.29
C PRO A 181 -16.29 13.41 8.66
N ASN A 182 -16.32 14.20 9.77
CA ASN A 182 -16.24 13.67 11.11
C ASN A 182 -17.27 12.57 11.41
N HIS A 183 -18.53 12.75 11.01
CA HIS A 183 -19.58 11.75 11.22
C HIS A 183 -19.31 10.41 10.50
N ILE A 184 -18.63 10.44 9.34
CA ILE A 184 -18.22 9.23 8.61
C ILE A 184 -17.02 8.59 9.31
N ALA A 185 -16.06 9.40 9.76
CA ALA A 185 -14.89 8.91 10.48
C ALA A 185 -15.29 8.24 11.80
N ASP A 186 -16.18 8.87 12.59
CA ASP A 186 -16.72 8.32 13.85
C ASP A 186 -17.48 7.00 13.60
N GLN A 187 -18.33 6.95 12.57
CA GLN A 187 -19.08 5.76 12.22
C GLN A 187 -18.17 4.64 11.73
N PHE A 188 -17.12 4.97 10.97
CA PHE A 188 -16.12 4.02 10.51
C PHE A 188 -15.37 3.41 11.70
N PHE A 189 -14.82 4.22 12.57
CA PHE A 189 -14.08 3.75 13.74
C PHE A 189 -14.94 2.91 14.67
N SER A 190 -16.16 3.35 14.99
CA SER A 190 -17.07 2.58 15.87
C SER A 190 -17.48 1.22 15.28
N SER A 191 -17.60 1.13 13.94
CA SER A 191 -18.05 -0.10 13.26
C SER A 191 -16.94 -1.06 12.89
N VAL A 192 -15.74 -0.54 12.57
CA VAL A 192 -14.65 -1.29 11.96
C VAL A 192 -13.53 -1.57 12.96
N TYR A 193 -13.26 -0.64 13.86
CA TYR A 193 -12.18 -0.77 14.83
C TYR A 193 -12.27 -2.02 15.73
N PRO A 194 -13.46 -2.43 16.22
CA PRO A 194 -13.58 -3.67 16.99
C PRO A 194 -13.15 -4.91 16.20
N THR A 195 -13.45 -4.94 14.89
CA THR A 195 -13.05 -6.04 14.00
C THR A 195 -11.55 -6.07 13.76
N ILE A 196 -10.94 -4.88 13.66
CA ILE A 196 -9.49 -4.74 13.47
C ILE A 196 -8.73 -5.11 14.76
N SER A 197 -9.23 -4.66 15.91
CA SER A 197 -8.56 -4.87 17.20
C SER A 197 -8.59 -6.32 17.66
N SER A 198 -9.58 -7.11 17.23
CA SER A 198 -9.70 -8.54 17.54
C SER A 198 -8.63 -9.41 16.85
N GLY A 199 -8.10 -8.97 15.72
CA GLY A 199 -7.04 -9.68 15.00
C GLY A 199 -5.65 -9.39 15.57
N LYS A 200 -4.86 -10.44 15.89
CA LYS A 200 -3.49 -10.27 16.43
C LYS A 200 -2.52 -9.62 15.43
N ASN A 201 -2.73 -9.79 14.13
CA ASN A 201 -1.81 -9.37 13.07
C ASN A 201 -2.40 -8.30 12.12
N THR A 202 -3.61 -7.82 12.39
CA THR A 202 -4.24 -6.79 11.56
C THR A 202 -3.48 -5.47 11.69
N LYS A 203 -3.21 -4.84 10.54
CA LYS A 203 -2.50 -3.56 10.46
C LYS A 203 -3.45 -2.45 10.04
N VAL A 204 -3.27 -1.27 10.62
CA VAL A 204 -3.93 -0.03 10.20
C VAL A 204 -2.86 1.01 9.88
N ILE A 205 -2.92 1.56 8.68
CA ILE A 205 -2.02 2.61 8.21
C ILE A 205 -2.89 3.82 7.85
N ILE A 206 -2.74 4.90 8.58
CA ILE A 206 -3.46 6.16 8.36
C ILE A 206 -2.46 7.20 7.86
N ILE A 207 -2.74 7.79 6.70
CA ILE A 207 -1.89 8.86 6.17
C ILE A 207 -2.77 10.04 5.78
N SER A 208 -2.31 11.25 6.13
CA SER A 208 -2.96 12.47 5.66
C SER A 208 -2.01 13.68 5.65
N THR A 209 -2.36 14.66 4.84
CA THR A 209 -2.00 16.05 5.09
C THR A 209 -2.90 16.59 6.21
N PRO A 210 -2.39 17.42 7.13
CA PRO A 210 -3.20 18.03 8.18
C PRO A 210 -4.33 18.87 7.60
N HIS A 211 -5.53 18.75 8.18
CA HIS A 211 -6.69 19.53 7.79
C HIS A 211 -7.64 19.76 8.97
N GLY A 212 -7.40 20.80 9.76
CA GLY A 212 -8.24 21.17 10.90
C GLY A 212 -8.22 20.20 12.09
N MET A 213 -9.04 20.48 13.10
CA MET A 213 -9.19 19.68 14.32
C MET A 213 -10.28 18.62 14.15
N ASN A 214 -9.93 17.51 13.55
CA ASN A 214 -10.82 16.39 13.22
C ASN A 214 -10.36 15.09 13.88
N MET A 215 -10.94 13.96 13.50
CA MET A 215 -10.55 12.64 14.02
C MET A 215 -9.05 12.33 13.77
N PHE A 216 -8.51 12.70 12.60
CA PHE A 216 -7.09 12.51 12.32
C PHE A 216 -6.21 13.31 13.29
N TYR A 217 -6.55 14.56 13.56
CA TYR A 217 -5.86 15.41 14.53
C TYR A 217 -5.87 14.77 15.93
N LYS A 218 -7.04 14.29 16.38
CA LYS A 218 -7.17 13.62 17.68
C LYS A 218 -6.28 12.38 17.76
N LEU A 219 -6.38 11.48 16.78
CA LEU A 219 -5.56 10.27 16.74
C LEU A 219 -4.06 10.57 16.69
N TRP A 220 -3.68 11.59 15.92
CA TRP A 220 -2.29 12.05 15.84
C TRP A 220 -1.78 12.56 17.19
N HIS A 221 -2.54 13.45 17.82
CA HIS A 221 -2.16 14.06 19.08
C HIS A 221 -2.07 13.05 20.23
N ASP A 222 -3.00 12.10 20.27
CA ASP A 222 -2.97 11.00 21.22
C ASP A 222 -1.76 10.08 20.97
N ALA A 223 -1.38 9.85 19.70
CA ALA A 223 -0.19 9.08 19.33
C ALA A 223 1.11 9.76 19.78
N GLU A 224 1.25 11.07 19.56
CA GLU A 224 2.42 11.84 20.01
C GLU A 224 2.61 11.77 21.54
N ARG A 225 1.53 11.63 22.29
CA ARG A 225 1.52 11.52 23.76
C ARG A 225 1.60 10.09 24.29
N GLY A 226 1.61 9.10 23.40
CA GLY A 226 1.57 7.69 23.77
C GLY A 226 0.24 7.25 24.40
N GLN A 227 -0.85 7.97 24.11
CA GLN A 227 -2.21 7.72 24.65
C GLN A 227 -3.01 6.74 23.76
N ASN A 228 -2.47 6.32 22.62
CA ASN A 228 -3.01 5.28 21.77
C ASN A 228 -1.90 4.38 21.24
N GLU A 229 -2.26 3.33 20.50
CA GLU A 229 -1.32 2.34 19.97
C GLU A 229 -0.66 2.76 18.64
N TYR A 230 -0.99 3.92 18.08
CA TYR A 230 -0.44 4.36 16.81
C TYR A 230 0.99 4.86 16.94
N VAL A 231 1.87 4.40 16.04
CA VAL A 231 3.22 4.92 15.90
C VAL A 231 3.20 6.13 14.96
N PRO A 232 3.52 7.33 15.45
CA PRO A 232 3.46 8.53 14.63
C PRO A 232 4.70 8.66 13.72
N THR A 233 4.47 9.20 12.53
CA THR A 233 5.53 9.60 11.59
C THR A 233 5.21 10.97 11.02
N GLU A 234 6.10 11.93 11.25
CA GLU A 234 6.02 13.26 10.67
C GLU A 234 7.15 13.49 9.69
N VAL A 235 6.83 14.09 8.55
CA VAL A 235 7.82 14.57 7.58
C VAL A 235 7.58 16.05 7.33
N CYS A 236 8.61 16.86 7.55
CA CYS A 236 8.58 18.29 7.29
C CYS A 236 9.06 18.59 5.87
N LEU A 237 8.51 19.64 5.24
CA LEU A 237 8.88 20.07 3.88
C LEU A 237 10.37 20.39 3.72
N LEU A 238 11.05 20.77 4.80
CA LEU A 238 12.50 21.06 4.78
C LEU A 238 13.35 19.84 4.37
N TYR A 239 12.87 18.61 4.61
CA TYR A 239 13.59 17.38 4.19
C TYR A 239 13.35 17.00 2.72
N THR A 240 12.39 17.64 2.05
CA THR A 240 12.10 17.38 0.63
C THR A 240 12.71 18.41 -0.30
N SER A 241 13.11 19.60 0.19
CA SER A 241 13.75 20.65 -0.60
C SER A 241 15.24 20.38 -0.85
N ASP A 242 15.96 19.80 0.10
CA ASP A 242 17.39 19.47 -0.08
C ASP A 242 17.60 18.37 -1.13
N ALA A 243 16.59 17.48 -1.31
CA ALA A 243 16.65 16.45 -2.35
C ALA A 243 16.34 16.99 -3.76
N ALA A 244 15.75 18.19 -3.88
CA ALA A 244 15.47 18.81 -5.17
C ALA A 244 16.67 19.64 -5.68
N ASP A 245 17.56 20.07 -4.80
CA ASP A 245 18.75 20.85 -5.17
C ASP A 245 19.95 19.96 -5.56
N ASP A 246 20.00 18.71 -5.09
CA ASP A 246 21.04 17.73 -5.46
C ASP A 246 20.89 17.18 -6.90
N VAL A 247 19.79 17.48 -7.60
CA VAL A 247 19.56 17.06 -9.00
C VAL A 247 19.97 18.15 -10.01
N ARG A 248 20.49 19.29 -9.55
CA ARG A 248 20.95 20.41 -10.39
C ARG A 248 22.49 20.59 -10.40
N GLY A 249 23.22 19.55 -10.06
CA GLY A 249 24.68 19.51 -10.18
C GLY A 249 25.13 18.62 -11.35
#